data_136e70542e5194a07e519f18e74a756b
#
_entry.id   136e70542e5194a07e519f18e74a756b
#
_cell.length_a   1.000
_cell.length_b   1.000
_cell.length_c   1.000
_cell.angle_alpha   90.00
_cell.angle_beta   90.00
_cell.angle_gamma   90.00
#
_symmetry.space_group_name_H-M   'P 1'
#
loop_
_entity.id
_entity.type
_entity.pdbx_description
1 polymer ?
#
loop_
_entity_poly.entity_id
_entity_poly.type
_entity_poly.pdbx_seq_one_letter_code
_entity_poly.pdbx_strand_id
1 'polypeptide(L)'
;MTLLSRLIDKHGPPAPNSRVGIFMRREGVRSSYDFKRIAELPRRDPDAAIPDLSPLYIRADANCSGCDLCRKGPPTLRPLQNRLLLEAERCGGAIGPMPVGAGKTLSALLLPDAMGAKRAVILVPAQLKDQMLRVDIPRYAKHFHIHADRIKVVSYSELSIARGARLLPTLRPDLLICDEVHSLKRRESARTKRVMRYLDEEPSCKFVGMSGTVTSRSLRDYAHLARRALRAGAPVPFDWGVLAEWCAALDERVEIRTGAGVLLDWASEEERKGDELAAARAGFRRRLLETPGIVASASEEVGSSLILSAHRFPFPPAVAQAFAKLEALWATPDGIELEDPMAYARVARQLAQGFYYVWRWPGGEPDREWLDARNAWGKACRNFLKARSKEGLDSPLLLSNAILRGDLKGDTADAWLAWAKVKTRPEPPVEPVWLDDTLPLARVEALRAVVLEGDEAGTPLVVWYEHRAVGELLQRTMPTFGAGADAEVGREASMQKVRTVALSVPAHGTGKNLQGWSRAVVLCPPSSGTRWEQLLGRLHRPGQQDDEVRFAIDTSSPEFQGALVSCLEQARYVEQTQGAKQRALYATRIGWPE
;
A
#
# COMPACT_ATOMS: atom_id res chain seq x y z
N MET A 1 -12.68 10.58 28.47
CA MET A 1 -13.45 11.07 27.29
C MET A 1 -14.08 12.40 27.64
N THR A 2 -13.75 13.47 26.92
CA THR A 2 -14.41 14.78 27.10
C THR A 2 -15.84 14.70 26.58
N LEU A 3 -16.71 15.59 27.08
CA LEU A 3 -18.10 15.69 26.60
C LEU A 3 -18.15 15.87 25.07
N LEU A 4 -17.19 16.59 24.52
CA LEU A 4 -17.04 16.88 23.10
C LEU A 4 -16.68 15.64 22.28
N SER A 5 -15.79 14.76 22.77
CA SER A 5 -15.47 13.51 22.07
C SER A 5 -16.67 12.55 22.02
N ARG A 6 -17.48 12.52 23.10
CA ARG A 6 -18.74 11.73 23.11
C ARG A 6 -19.78 12.29 22.13
N LEU A 7 -19.84 13.61 21.97
CA LEU A 7 -20.75 14.24 21.02
C LEU A 7 -20.33 14.00 19.57
N ILE A 8 -19.03 14.06 19.27
CA ILE A 8 -18.50 13.77 17.93
C ILE A 8 -18.71 12.30 17.57
N ASP A 9 -18.49 11.37 18.51
CA ASP A 9 -18.72 9.94 18.29
C ASP A 9 -20.20 9.61 18.03
N LYS A 10 -21.11 10.38 18.65
CA LYS A 10 -22.56 10.15 18.59
C LYS A 10 -23.24 10.87 17.41
N HIS A 11 -22.78 12.05 17.05
CA HIS A 11 -23.46 12.95 16.11
C HIS A 11 -22.61 13.34 14.89
N GLY A 12 -21.38 12.82 14.80
CA GLY A 12 -20.40 13.22 13.79
C GLY A 12 -19.72 14.57 14.09
N PRO A 13 -18.72 14.96 13.29
CA PRO A 13 -18.00 16.22 13.47
C PRO A 13 -18.94 17.42 13.24
N PRO A 14 -18.77 18.51 14.00
CA PRO A 14 -19.58 19.71 13.82
C PRO A 14 -19.33 20.34 12.45
N ALA A 15 -20.35 20.97 11.87
CA ALA A 15 -20.21 21.68 10.60
C ALA A 15 -19.05 22.69 10.65
N PRO A 16 -18.22 22.79 9.60
CA PRO A 16 -17.00 23.60 9.60
C PRO A 16 -17.23 25.07 9.97
N ASN A 17 -18.36 25.64 9.57
CA ASN A 17 -18.73 27.03 9.82
C ASN A 17 -19.61 27.23 11.07
N SER A 18 -19.87 26.16 11.85
CA SER A 18 -20.57 26.31 13.13
C SER A 18 -19.67 26.96 14.18
N ARG A 19 -20.28 27.58 15.20
CA ARG A 19 -19.51 28.17 16.33
C ARG A 19 -18.64 27.12 17.01
N VAL A 20 -19.10 25.87 17.11
CA VAL A 20 -18.35 24.74 17.68
C VAL A 20 -17.19 24.36 16.78
N GLY A 21 -17.38 24.28 15.47
CA GLY A 21 -16.31 24.00 14.51
C GLY A 21 -15.24 25.10 14.45
N ILE A 22 -15.66 26.38 14.59
CA ILE A 22 -14.74 27.54 14.67
C ILE A 22 -13.96 27.51 15.99
N PHE A 23 -14.62 27.18 17.11
CA PHE A 23 -13.99 27.09 18.42
C PHE A 23 -12.93 25.96 18.45
N MET A 24 -13.26 24.78 17.93
CA MET A 24 -12.31 23.66 17.83
C MET A 24 -11.07 23.99 17.00
N ARG A 25 -11.22 24.81 15.95
CA ARG A 25 -10.08 25.25 15.12
C ARG A 25 -9.16 26.24 15.84
N ARG A 26 -9.65 27.01 16.79
CA ARG A 26 -8.87 28.04 17.50
C ARG A 26 -8.04 27.50 18.66
N GLU A 27 -8.48 26.41 19.31
CA GLU A 27 -7.81 25.90 20.51
C GLU A 27 -6.65 24.92 20.21
N GLY A 28 -6.57 24.35 19.00
CA GLY A 28 -5.56 23.35 18.66
C GLY A 28 -5.68 22.04 19.46
N VAL A 29 -4.70 21.16 19.27
CA VAL A 29 -4.58 19.88 19.98
C VAL A 29 -4.31 20.12 21.45
N ARG A 30 -5.13 19.54 22.33
CA ARG A 30 -5.02 19.73 23.77
C ARG A 30 -4.07 18.73 24.44
N SER A 31 -3.48 19.15 25.56
CA SER A 31 -2.74 18.24 26.43
C SER A 31 -3.68 17.15 26.95
N SER A 32 -3.34 15.90 26.70
CA SER A 32 -4.09 14.72 27.09
C SER A 32 -3.20 13.75 27.86
N TYR A 33 -3.81 12.72 28.48
CA TYR A 33 -3.02 11.62 29.05
C TYR A 33 -2.10 10.97 28.00
N ASP A 34 -2.61 10.74 26.78
CA ASP A 34 -1.82 10.17 25.71
C ASP A 34 -0.66 11.07 25.29
N PHE A 35 -0.85 12.39 25.21
CA PHE A 35 0.23 13.32 24.93
C PHE A 35 1.35 13.21 25.97
N LYS A 36 1.00 13.26 27.27
CA LYS A 36 1.96 13.15 28.39
C LYS A 36 2.67 11.81 28.35
N ARG A 37 1.93 10.70 28.20
CA ARG A 37 2.50 9.35 28.08
C ARG A 37 3.52 9.29 26.94
N ILE A 38 3.16 9.82 25.75
CA ILE A 38 4.06 9.78 24.57
C ILE A 38 5.28 10.67 24.80
N ALA A 39 5.13 11.82 25.43
CA ALA A 39 6.25 12.72 25.77
C ALA A 39 7.27 12.06 26.69
N GLU A 40 6.79 11.22 27.65
CA GLU A 40 7.60 10.51 28.65
C GLU A 40 8.18 9.18 28.14
N LEU A 41 7.78 8.67 26.96
CA LEU A 41 8.35 7.44 26.41
C LEU A 41 9.88 7.55 26.28
N PRO A 42 10.61 6.45 26.49
CA PRO A 42 12.06 6.42 26.26
C PRO A 42 12.43 6.98 24.89
N ARG A 43 13.57 7.63 24.84
CA ARG A 43 14.14 8.13 23.58
C ARG A 43 15.43 7.41 23.28
N ARG A 44 15.64 7.14 22.00
CA ARG A 44 16.92 6.69 21.49
C ARG A 44 17.44 7.65 20.42
N ASP A 45 18.72 7.67 20.23
CA ASP A 45 19.32 8.32 19.08
C ASP A 45 19.04 7.44 17.82
N PRO A 46 18.29 7.94 16.84
CA PRO A 46 18.00 7.19 15.61
C PRO A 46 19.26 6.91 14.77
N ASP A 47 20.32 7.70 14.93
CA ASP A 47 21.57 7.61 14.17
C ASP A 47 22.70 6.91 14.97
N ALA A 48 22.43 6.51 16.21
CA ALA A 48 23.42 5.78 17.02
C ALA A 48 23.93 4.52 16.30
N ALA A 49 25.23 4.29 16.36
CA ALA A 49 25.85 3.10 15.82
C ALA A 49 25.29 1.83 16.50
N ILE A 50 25.05 0.80 15.70
CA ILE A 50 24.54 -0.49 16.14
C ILE A 50 25.61 -1.54 15.89
N PRO A 51 25.82 -2.49 16.82
CA PRO A 51 26.73 -3.60 16.58
C PRO A 51 26.27 -4.41 15.36
N ASP A 52 27.23 -4.92 14.60
CA ASP A 52 26.94 -5.85 13.51
C ASP A 52 26.53 -7.20 14.11
N LEU A 53 25.28 -7.57 13.89
CA LEU A 53 24.70 -8.83 14.32
C LEU A 53 24.92 -9.95 13.30
N SER A 54 25.54 -9.67 12.14
CA SER A 54 25.80 -10.66 11.09
C SER A 54 26.42 -11.95 11.62
N PRO A 55 27.46 -11.92 12.51
CA PRO A 55 28.07 -13.13 13.03
C PRO A 55 27.12 -14.08 13.78
N LEU A 56 26.01 -13.57 14.33
CA LEU A 56 25.02 -14.38 15.03
C LEU A 56 24.14 -15.20 14.08
N TYR A 57 23.98 -14.70 12.85
CA TYR A 57 23.02 -15.27 11.89
C TYR A 57 23.66 -15.91 10.66
N ILE A 58 24.95 -15.65 10.39
CA ILE A 58 25.65 -16.24 9.25
C ILE A 58 26.07 -17.67 9.58
N ARG A 59 25.83 -18.57 8.66
CA ARG A 59 26.27 -19.96 8.77
C ARG A 59 27.77 -20.09 8.50
N ALA A 60 28.51 -20.63 9.45
CA ALA A 60 29.94 -20.90 9.29
C ALA A 60 30.24 -21.96 8.21
N ASP A 61 29.27 -22.87 7.97
CA ASP A 61 29.35 -23.96 7.00
C ASP A 61 28.77 -23.60 5.62
N ALA A 62 28.54 -22.32 5.33
CA ALA A 62 27.99 -21.85 4.07
C ALA A 62 28.92 -22.19 2.89
N ASN A 63 28.65 -23.33 2.25
CA ASN A 63 29.40 -23.80 1.09
C ASN A 63 28.76 -23.30 -0.22
N CYS A 64 28.81 -21.99 -0.44
CA CYS A 64 28.30 -21.35 -1.64
C CYS A 64 29.35 -20.38 -2.18
N SER A 65 29.93 -20.70 -3.34
CA SER A 65 30.83 -19.81 -4.06
C SER A 65 30.16 -19.24 -5.29
N GLY A 66 29.91 -17.89 -5.29
CA GLY A 66 29.54 -17.16 -6.50
C GLY A 66 28.08 -16.89 -6.74
N CYS A 67 27.15 -17.15 -5.80
CA CYS A 67 25.79 -16.63 -5.90
C CYS A 67 25.79 -15.09 -5.70
N ASP A 68 24.71 -14.45 -6.08
CA ASP A 68 24.57 -12.98 -5.99
C ASP A 68 24.65 -12.41 -4.55
N LEU A 69 24.45 -13.26 -3.52
CA LEU A 69 24.60 -12.86 -2.11
C LEU A 69 26.06 -12.88 -1.65
N CYS A 70 26.88 -13.79 -2.15
CA CYS A 70 28.26 -13.99 -1.68
C CYS A 70 29.34 -13.62 -2.71
N ARG A 71 28.96 -13.18 -3.91
CA ARG A 71 29.89 -12.80 -4.99
C ARG A 71 30.89 -11.72 -4.58
N LYS A 72 30.50 -10.82 -3.66
CA LYS A 72 31.34 -9.70 -3.18
C LYS A 72 31.96 -9.95 -1.80
N GLY A 73 31.91 -11.18 -1.30
CA GLY A 73 32.36 -11.56 0.03
C GLY A 73 31.24 -12.22 0.86
N PRO A 74 31.48 -12.56 2.12
CA PRO A 74 30.47 -13.09 3.03
C PRO A 74 29.25 -12.13 3.09
N PRO A 75 28.03 -12.63 3.02
CA PRO A 75 26.86 -11.78 3.13
C PRO A 75 26.79 -11.18 4.54
N THR A 76 26.54 -9.88 4.64
CA THR A 76 26.38 -9.16 5.90
C THR A 76 24.99 -8.57 6.03
N LEU A 77 24.54 -8.37 7.26
CA LEU A 77 23.32 -7.64 7.53
C LEU A 77 23.54 -6.13 7.32
N ARG A 78 22.58 -5.47 6.70
CA ARG A 78 22.62 -4.02 6.56
C ARG A 78 22.34 -3.34 7.91
N PRO A 79 22.79 -2.09 8.12
CA PRO A 79 22.54 -1.37 9.38
C PRO A 79 21.06 -1.37 9.79
N LEU A 80 20.15 -1.17 8.83
CA LEU A 80 18.71 -1.15 9.10
C LEU A 80 18.14 -2.53 9.49
N GLN A 81 18.68 -3.62 8.93
CA GLN A 81 18.33 -4.99 9.31
C GLN A 81 18.82 -5.29 10.74
N ASN A 82 20.07 -4.96 11.04
CA ASN A 82 20.63 -5.07 12.41
C ASN A 82 19.75 -4.32 13.41
N ARG A 83 19.37 -3.07 13.07
CA ARG A 83 18.50 -2.26 13.94
C ARG A 83 17.14 -2.90 14.16
N LEU A 84 16.51 -3.40 13.11
CA LEU A 84 15.19 -4.04 13.23
C LEU A 84 15.24 -5.26 14.14
N LEU A 85 16.23 -6.15 13.97
CA LEU A 85 16.37 -7.35 14.79
C LEU A 85 16.59 -6.99 16.26
N LEU A 86 17.49 -6.05 16.54
CA LEU A 86 17.80 -5.59 17.90
C LEU A 86 16.60 -4.92 18.58
N GLU A 87 15.93 -4.00 17.88
CA GLU A 87 14.78 -3.27 18.43
C GLU A 87 13.58 -4.20 18.65
N ALA A 88 13.32 -5.11 17.71
CA ALA A 88 12.23 -6.07 17.83
C ALA A 88 12.42 -7.02 19.03
N GLU A 89 13.64 -7.46 19.27
CA GLU A 89 13.99 -8.28 20.43
C GLU A 89 13.79 -7.49 21.73
N ARG A 90 14.38 -6.29 21.84
CA ARG A 90 14.34 -5.46 23.06
C ARG A 90 12.94 -4.97 23.40
N CYS A 91 12.16 -4.55 22.41
CA CYS A 91 10.83 -3.99 22.62
C CYS A 91 9.71 -5.05 22.61
N GLY A 92 10.02 -6.30 22.27
CA GLY A 92 9.02 -7.36 22.09
C GLY A 92 8.14 -7.17 20.85
N GLY A 93 8.53 -6.29 19.93
CA GLY A 93 7.86 -5.98 18.66
C GLY A 93 8.46 -4.77 17.99
N ALA A 94 8.13 -4.53 16.72
CA ALA A 94 8.60 -3.37 15.98
C ALA A 94 7.65 -2.93 14.88
N ILE A 95 7.72 -1.65 14.51
CA ILE A 95 7.17 -1.09 13.27
C ILE A 95 8.33 -0.55 12.45
N GLY A 96 8.54 -1.13 11.27
CA GLY A 96 9.63 -0.77 10.36
C GLY A 96 9.12 -0.07 9.10
N PRO A 97 9.06 1.28 9.04
CA PRO A 97 9.02 2.00 7.78
C PRO A 97 10.34 1.83 7.03
N MET A 98 10.48 0.68 6.36
CA MET A 98 11.70 0.29 5.66
C MET A 98 11.48 0.44 4.14
N PRO A 99 12.33 1.17 3.42
CA PRO A 99 12.18 1.38 1.99
C PRO A 99 12.23 0.06 1.20
N VAL A 100 11.76 0.13 -0.05
CA VAL A 100 11.88 -0.99 -0.98
C VAL A 100 13.38 -1.25 -1.24
N GLY A 101 13.79 -2.50 -1.10
CA GLY A 101 15.21 -2.85 -1.24
C GLY A 101 16.00 -2.95 0.08
N ALA A 102 15.45 -2.48 1.20
CA ALA A 102 16.10 -2.53 2.51
C ALA A 102 16.31 -3.97 3.07
N GLY A 103 15.89 -5.00 2.35
CA GLY A 103 16.08 -6.39 2.73
C GLY A 103 15.05 -6.90 3.76
N LYS A 104 13.82 -6.37 3.73
CA LYS A 104 12.70 -6.78 4.59
C LYS A 104 12.49 -8.30 4.65
N THR A 105 12.59 -8.98 3.51
CA THR A 105 12.39 -10.43 3.41
C THR A 105 13.41 -11.20 4.27
N LEU A 106 14.70 -10.85 4.19
CA LEU A 106 15.72 -11.48 5.05
C LEU A 106 15.44 -11.19 6.53
N SER A 107 15.13 -9.93 6.86
CA SER A 107 14.77 -9.57 8.24
C SER A 107 13.58 -10.38 8.75
N ALA A 108 12.51 -10.55 7.93
CA ALA A 108 11.35 -11.36 8.27
C ALA A 108 11.72 -12.82 8.61
N LEU A 109 12.68 -13.38 7.87
CA LEU A 109 13.14 -14.76 8.07
C LEU A 109 14.05 -14.93 9.29
N LEU A 110 14.73 -13.87 9.74
CA LEU A 110 15.61 -13.89 10.92
C LEU A 110 14.90 -13.50 12.22
N LEU A 111 13.80 -12.74 12.14
CA LEU A 111 13.03 -12.32 13.32
C LEU A 111 12.57 -13.46 14.23
N PRO A 112 12.17 -14.65 13.75
CA PRO A 112 11.81 -15.76 14.61
C PRO A 112 12.94 -16.18 15.55
N ASP A 113 14.17 -16.21 15.05
CA ASP A 113 15.33 -16.52 15.85
C ASP A 113 15.70 -15.37 16.80
N ALA A 114 15.78 -14.15 16.28
CA ALA A 114 16.06 -12.94 17.07
C ALA A 114 15.10 -12.75 18.24
N MET A 115 13.83 -13.10 18.08
CA MET A 115 12.80 -12.92 19.11
C MET A 115 12.51 -14.19 19.92
N GLY A 116 13.23 -15.28 19.67
CA GLY A 116 13.04 -16.57 20.36
C GLY A 116 11.67 -17.22 20.10
N ALA A 117 11.10 -16.99 18.93
CA ALA A 117 9.79 -17.51 18.58
C ALA A 117 9.86 -19.00 18.22
N LYS A 118 8.86 -19.76 18.68
CA LYS A 118 8.72 -21.19 18.36
C LYS A 118 7.78 -21.43 17.17
N ARG A 119 6.82 -20.55 16.96
CA ARG A 119 5.82 -20.62 15.89
C ARG A 119 5.59 -19.24 15.33
N ALA A 120 6.30 -18.91 14.26
CA ALA A 120 6.15 -17.64 13.57
C ALA A 120 5.22 -17.78 12.36
N VAL A 121 4.33 -16.82 12.19
CA VAL A 121 3.57 -16.65 10.96
C VAL A 121 4.05 -15.38 10.26
N ILE A 122 4.47 -15.53 8.99
CA ILE A 122 4.83 -14.40 8.12
C ILE A 122 3.66 -14.14 7.19
N LEU A 123 3.03 -12.97 7.32
CA LEU A 123 1.99 -12.48 6.42
C LEU A 123 2.61 -11.72 5.25
N VAL A 124 2.25 -12.11 4.03
CA VAL A 124 2.77 -11.53 2.80
C VAL A 124 1.65 -11.23 1.79
N PRO A 125 1.85 -10.32 0.83
CA PRO A 125 1.01 -10.24 -0.36
C PRO A 125 0.93 -11.59 -1.08
N ALA A 126 -0.24 -11.90 -1.68
CA ALA A 126 -0.49 -13.22 -2.28
C ALA A 126 0.57 -13.60 -3.35
N GLN A 127 0.97 -12.64 -4.17
CA GLN A 127 1.96 -12.82 -5.23
C GLN A 127 3.38 -13.09 -4.70
N LEU A 128 3.67 -12.79 -3.43
CA LEU A 128 4.98 -13.03 -2.82
C LEU A 128 5.08 -14.35 -2.09
N LYS A 129 3.97 -15.04 -1.82
CA LYS A 129 3.96 -16.26 -1.02
C LYS A 129 4.81 -17.37 -1.68
N ASP A 130 4.56 -17.66 -2.95
CA ASP A 130 5.30 -18.70 -3.67
C ASP A 130 6.77 -18.33 -3.86
N GLN A 131 7.06 -17.04 -4.11
CA GLN A 131 8.42 -16.54 -4.17
C GLN A 131 9.15 -16.76 -2.85
N MET A 132 8.53 -16.37 -1.73
CA MET A 132 9.14 -16.53 -0.40
C MET A 132 9.41 -18.01 -0.10
N LEU A 133 8.46 -18.92 -0.38
CA LEU A 133 8.59 -20.35 -0.09
C LEU A 133 9.61 -21.04 -0.99
N ARG A 134 9.59 -20.77 -2.31
CA ARG A 134 10.36 -21.53 -3.29
C ARG A 134 11.70 -20.91 -3.65
N VAL A 135 11.87 -19.61 -3.41
CA VAL A 135 13.07 -18.88 -3.81
C VAL A 135 13.79 -18.27 -2.60
N ASP A 136 13.09 -17.43 -1.82
CA ASP A 136 13.76 -16.62 -0.81
C ASP A 136 14.24 -17.47 0.37
N ILE A 137 13.39 -18.33 0.94
CA ILE A 137 13.79 -19.21 2.05
C ILE A 137 14.95 -20.12 1.63
N PRO A 138 14.89 -20.89 0.52
CA PRO A 138 16.02 -21.73 0.10
C PRO A 138 17.30 -20.93 -0.20
N ARG A 139 17.16 -19.73 -0.77
CA ARG A 139 18.29 -18.88 -1.11
C ARG A 139 19.00 -18.37 0.13
N TYR A 140 18.25 -17.82 1.09
CA TYR A 140 18.83 -17.25 2.30
C TYR A 140 19.31 -18.32 3.28
N ALA A 141 18.65 -19.47 3.36
CA ALA A 141 19.06 -20.58 4.23
C ALA A 141 20.43 -21.19 3.87
N LYS A 142 20.96 -20.92 2.66
CA LYS A 142 22.33 -21.31 2.29
C LYS A 142 23.39 -20.50 3.06
N HIS A 143 23.06 -19.30 3.52
CA HIS A 143 23.99 -18.35 4.10
C HIS A 143 23.66 -17.96 5.53
N PHE A 144 22.41 -18.08 5.93
CA PHE A 144 21.92 -17.63 7.23
C PHE A 144 21.22 -18.77 7.98
N HIS A 145 21.29 -18.71 9.30
CA HIS A 145 20.53 -19.61 10.17
C HIS A 145 19.04 -19.28 10.12
N ILE A 146 18.31 -19.93 9.21
CA ILE A 146 16.85 -19.78 9.04
C ILE A 146 16.17 -21.06 9.49
N HIS A 147 15.37 -20.97 10.56
CA HIS A 147 14.58 -22.07 11.10
C HIS A 147 13.24 -22.18 10.37
N ALA A 148 13.26 -22.71 9.13
CA ALA A 148 12.09 -22.82 8.27
C ALA A 148 10.96 -23.66 8.88
N ASP A 149 11.30 -24.61 9.75
CA ASP A 149 10.37 -25.46 10.52
C ASP A 149 9.48 -24.66 11.48
N ARG A 150 9.97 -23.50 11.97
CA ARG A 150 9.22 -22.59 12.85
C ARG A 150 8.39 -21.57 12.09
N ILE A 151 8.53 -21.49 10.76
CA ILE A 151 7.94 -20.43 9.93
C ILE A 151 6.77 -20.97 9.12
N LYS A 152 5.61 -20.33 9.23
CA LYS A 152 4.48 -20.53 8.32
C LYS A 152 4.23 -19.27 7.51
N VAL A 153 4.33 -19.36 6.20
CA VAL A 153 4.02 -18.23 5.29
C VAL A 153 2.55 -18.28 4.89
N VAL A 154 1.85 -17.19 5.13
CA VAL A 154 0.41 -17.03 4.86
C VAL A 154 0.21 -15.75 4.05
N SER A 155 -0.68 -15.77 3.05
CA SER A 155 -1.01 -14.55 2.33
C SER A 155 -2.14 -13.76 3.01
N TYR A 156 -2.14 -12.43 2.81
CA TYR A 156 -3.25 -11.59 3.25
C TYR A 156 -4.59 -11.99 2.61
N SER A 157 -4.55 -12.58 1.41
CA SER A 157 -5.75 -13.08 0.72
C SER A 157 -6.35 -14.28 1.43
N GLU A 158 -5.53 -15.20 1.96
CA GLU A 158 -6.01 -16.34 2.77
C GLU A 158 -6.72 -15.88 4.05
N LEU A 159 -6.25 -14.78 4.65
CA LEU A 159 -6.94 -14.16 5.77
C LEU A 159 -8.23 -13.43 5.36
N SER A 160 -8.42 -13.10 4.09
CA SER A 160 -9.59 -12.34 3.64
C SER A 160 -10.82 -13.23 3.35
N ILE A 161 -10.62 -14.51 3.04
CA ILE A 161 -11.71 -15.47 2.74
C ILE A 161 -12.27 -16.08 4.02
N ALA A 162 -13.50 -16.63 3.98
CA ALA A 162 -14.21 -17.10 5.17
C ALA A 162 -13.43 -18.13 6.01
N ARG A 163 -12.81 -19.14 5.37
CA ARG A 163 -11.96 -20.13 6.04
C ARG A 163 -10.78 -19.51 6.80
N GLY A 164 -10.34 -18.32 6.38
CA GLY A 164 -9.24 -17.58 7.04
C GLY A 164 -9.59 -17.09 8.44
N ALA A 165 -10.87 -17.10 8.85
CA ALA A 165 -11.29 -16.70 10.19
C ALA A 165 -10.68 -17.59 11.29
N ARG A 166 -10.43 -18.87 10.98
CA ARG A 166 -9.82 -19.84 11.92
C ARG A 166 -8.33 -20.04 11.72
N LEU A 167 -7.72 -19.40 10.75
CA LEU A 167 -6.34 -19.69 10.34
C LEU A 167 -5.33 -19.37 11.46
N LEU A 168 -5.34 -18.14 11.99
CA LEU A 168 -4.46 -17.76 13.08
C LEU A 168 -4.74 -18.54 14.39
N PRO A 169 -6.01 -18.71 14.83
CA PRO A 169 -6.32 -19.57 15.99
C PRO A 169 -5.87 -21.01 15.85
N THR A 170 -5.86 -21.56 14.61
CA THR A 170 -5.35 -22.92 14.35
C THR A 170 -3.82 -22.99 14.41
N LEU A 171 -3.14 -22.02 13.80
CA LEU A 171 -1.67 -21.97 13.76
C LEU A 171 -1.05 -21.58 15.10
N ARG A 172 -1.76 -20.84 15.93
CA ARG A 172 -1.34 -20.35 17.25
C ARG A 172 0.07 -19.76 17.25
N PRO A 173 0.37 -18.75 16.39
CA PRO A 173 1.69 -18.14 16.39
C PRO A 173 1.98 -17.41 17.70
N ASP A 174 3.23 -17.50 18.17
CA ASP A 174 3.78 -16.66 19.23
C ASP A 174 4.49 -15.41 18.68
N LEU A 175 4.70 -15.37 17.35
CA LEU A 175 5.17 -14.20 16.63
C LEU A 175 4.44 -14.04 15.30
N LEU A 176 3.86 -12.87 15.07
CA LEU A 176 3.24 -12.48 13.82
C LEU A 176 4.07 -11.40 13.13
N ILE A 177 4.61 -11.73 11.97
CA ILE A 177 5.43 -10.84 11.13
C ILE A 177 4.61 -10.44 9.91
N CYS A 178 4.47 -9.15 9.68
CA CYS A 178 3.70 -8.62 8.55
C CYS A 178 4.63 -7.92 7.57
N ASP A 179 4.96 -8.58 6.46
CA ASP A 179 5.61 -7.93 5.32
C ASP A 179 4.56 -7.17 4.50
N GLU A 180 4.86 -5.94 4.13
CA GLU A 180 3.93 -4.98 3.56
C GLU A 180 2.70 -4.74 4.47
N VAL A 181 2.98 -4.41 5.74
CA VAL A 181 1.98 -4.23 6.81
C VAL A 181 0.90 -3.18 6.47
N HIS A 182 1.14 -2.27 5.51
CA HIS A 182 0.12 -1.36 4.99
C HIS A 182 -1.12 -2.10 4.44
N SER A 183 -1.01 -3.40 4.14
CA SER A 183 -2.15 -4.26 3.81
C SER A 183 -3.18 -4.35 4.94
N LEU A 184 -2.79 -4.05 6.18
CA LEU A 184 -3.65 -4.04 7.37
C LEU A 184 -4.12 -2.63 7.79
N LYS A 185 -3.88 -1.58 6.99
CA LYS A 185 -4.24 -0.20 7.32
C LYS A 185 -5.75 0.03 7.49
N ARG A 186 -6.58 -0.69 6.73
CA ARG A 186 -8.05 -0.58 6.81
C ARG A 186 -8.58 -1.49 7.92
N ARG A 187 -8.94 -0.90 9.04
CA ARG A 187 -9.44 -1.62 10.23
C ARG A 187 -10.71 -2.43 9.96
N GLU A 188 -11.55 -1.98 9.06
CA GLU A 188 -12.82 -2.59 8.69
C GLU A 188 -12.66 -3.83 7.79
N SER A 189 -11.48 -4.04 7.21
CA SER A 189 -11.24 -5.20 6.35
C SER A 189 -11.21 -6.50 7.16
N ALA A 190 -11.75 -7.59 6.59
CA ALA A 190 -11.81 -8.90 7.25
C ALA A 190 -10.44 -9.38 7.74
N ARG A 191 -9.39 -9.24 6.91
CA ARG A 191 -8.03 -9.62 7.29
C ARG A 191 -7.51 -8.84 8.49
N THR A 192 -7.73 -7.52 8.55
CA THR A 192 -7.30 -6.69 9.68
C THR A 192 -8.05 -7.05 10.94
N LYS A 193 -9.38 -7.20 10.87
CA LYS A 193 -10.21 -7.62 12.01
C LYS A 193 -9.75 -8.96 12.58
N ARG A 194 -9.39 -9.93 11.72
CA ARG A 194 -8.92 -11.26 12.14
C ARG A 194 -7.55 -11.22 12.81
N VAL A 195 -6.63 -10.44 12.26
CA VAL A 195 -5.31 -10.22 12.89
C VAL A 195 -5.48 -9.52 14.24
N MET A 196 -6.25 -8.43 14.31
CA MET A 196 -6.46 -7.69 15.55
C MET A 196 -7.16 -8.55 16.61
N ARG A 197 -8.19 -9.30 16.23
CA ARG A 197 -8.88 -10.21 17.14
C ARG A 197 -7.92 -11.25 17.71
N TYR A 198 -7.14 -11.92 16.86
CA TYR A 198 -6.13 -12.88 17.33
C TYR A 198 -5.15 -12.27 18.32
N LEU A 199 -4.63 -11.08 18.04
CA LEU A 199 -3.72 -10.37 18.94
C LEU A 199 -4.41 -9.86 20.23
N ASP A 200 -5.74 -9.71 20.24
CA ASP A 200 -6.52 -9.41 21.43
C ASP A 200 -6.74 -10.67 22.30
N GLU A 201 -7.00 -11.81 21.66
CA GLU A 201 -7.22 -13.11 22.31
C GLU A 201 -5.91 -13.73 22.82
N GLU A 202 -4.79 -13.46 22.12
CA GLU A 202 -3.45 -13.95 22.47
C GLU A 202 -2.47 -12.78 22.73
N PRO A 203 -2.59 -12.11 23.88
CA PRO A 203 -1.76 -10.93 24.19
C PRO A 203 -0.25 -11.20 24.27
N SER A 204 0.15 -12.45 24.46
CA SER A 204 1.56 -12.88 24.49
C SER A 204 2.17 -12.93 23.09
N CYS A 205 1.36 -13.02 22.04
CA CYS A 205 1.84 -13.02 20.66
C CYS A 205 2.52 -11.69 20.33
N LYS A 206 3.79 -11.78 19.92
CA LYS A 206 4.59 -10.63 19.49
C LYS A 206 4.18 -10.21 18.07
N PHE A 207 4.34 -8.92 17.76
CA PHE A 207 3.95 -8.38 16.45
C PHE A 207 5.05 -7.50 15.87
N VAL A 208 5.44 -7.79 14.62
CA VAL A 208 6.38 -6.97 13.85
C VAL A 208 5.76 -6.62 12.51
N GLY A 209 5.67 -5.33 12.20
CA GLY A 209 5.16 -4.83 10.93
C GLY A 209 6.23 -4.10 10.13
N MET A 210 6.43 -4.49 8.87
CA MET A 210 7.39 -3.85 7.95
C MET A 210 6.67 -3.41 6.68
N SER A 211 7.01 -2.23 6.17
CA SER A 211 6.53 -1.75 4.88
C SER A 211 7.37 -0.59 4.37
N GLY A 212 7.47 -0.41 3.06
CA GLY A 212 8.06 0.81 2.47
C GLY A 212 7.30 2.08 2.86
N THR A 213 5.98 1.94 3.06
CA THR A 213 5.10 3.01 3.51
C THR A 213 4.08 2.42 4.50
N VAL A 214 4.16 2.78 5.75
CA VAL A 214 3.20 2.31 6.77
C VAL A 214 1.88 3.09 6.65
N THR A 215 1.96 4.39 6.39
CA THR A 215 0.80 5.24 6.07
C THR A 215 1.07 6.09 4.83
N SER A 216 0.02 6.45 4.13
CA SER A 216 0.08 7.36 2.98
C SER A 216 -0.80 8.60 3.13
N ARG A 217 -1.67 8.65 4.14
CA ARG A 217 -2.69 9.71 4.24
C ARG A 217 -3.04 10.15 5.65
N SER A 218 -2.96 9.28 6.65
CA SER A 218 -3.43 9.57 8.00
C SER A 218 -2.71 8.75 9.06
N LEU A 219 -2.51 9.34 10.23
CA LEU A 219 -2.04 8.65 11.43
C LEU A 219 -2.94 7.45 11.81
N ARG A 220 -4.23 7.50 11.48
CA ARG A 220 -5.19 6.40 11.68
C ARG A 220 -4.81 5.12 10.95
N ASP A 221 -4.07 5.23 9.84
CA ASP A 221 -3.70 4.07 9.01
C ASP A 221 -2.79 3.10 9.77
N TYR A 222 -1.99 3.57 10.72
CA TYR A 222 -1.02 2.74 11.42
C TYR A 222 -1.10 2.77 12.96
N ALA A 223 -1.87 3.66 13.57
CA ALA A 223 -1.95 3.79 15.02
C ALA A 223 -2.28 2.46 15.72
N HIS A 224 -3.24 1.71 15.17
CA HIS A 224 -3.61 0.39 15.69
C HIS A 224 -2.50 -0.66 15.52
N LEU A 225 -1.69 -0.57 14.47
CA LEU A 225 -0.56 -1.46 14.22
C LEU A 225 0.60 -1.15 15.19
N ALA A 226 0.95 0.14 15.34
CA ALA A 226 1.97 0.57 16.29
C ALA A 226 1.61 0.19 17.72
N ARG A 227 0.34 0.35 18.11
CA ARG A 227 -0.17 -0.07 19.42
C ARG A 227 0.00 -1.58 19.63
N ARG A 228 -0.21 -2.42 18.61
CA ARG A 228 0.00 -3.87 18.74
C ARG A 228 1.47 -4.24 18.82
N ALA A 229 2.31 -3.58 18.05
CA ALA A 229 3.75 -3.85 18.05
C ALA A 229 4.43 -3.43 19.37
N LEU A 230 4.14 -2.19 19.82
CA LEU A 230 4.89 -1.56 20.90
C LEU A 230 4.09 -1.41 22.21
N ARG A 231 2.82 -1.78 22.21
CA ARG A 231 1.94 -1.72 23.39
C ARG A 231 2.00 -0.35 24.06
N ALA A 232 2.30 -0.29 25.37
CA ALA A 232 2.41 0.98 26.11
C ALA A 232 3.50 1.91 25.53
N GLY A 233 4.54 1.36 24.89
CA GLY A 233 5.61 2.10 24.21
C GLY A 233 5.25 2.71 22.87
N ALA A 234 4.02 2.52 22.36
CA ALA A 234 3.63 3.06 21.06
C ALA A 234 3.50 4.58 21.07
N PRO A 235 4.16 5.32 20.14
CA PRO A 235 4.14 6.78 20.08
C PRO A 235 2.90 7.31 19.34
N VAL A 236 1.72 6.74 19.64
CA VAL A 236 0.43 7.11 19.06
C VAL A 236 -0.63 7.15 20.14
N PRO A 237 -1.67 8.01 20.02
CA PRO A 237 -2.77 8.04 20.97
C PRO A 237 -3.53 6.72 21.02
N PHE A 238 -3.95 6.30 22.23
CA PHE A 238 -4.79 5.14 22.45
C PHE A 238 -6.28 5.48 22.50
N ASP A 239 -6.59 6.70 22.96
CA ASP A 239 -7.96 7.24 22.90
C ASP A 239 -8.29 7.66 21.45
N TRP A 240 -9.45 7.24 20.97
CA TRP A 240 -9.86 7.51 19.59
C TRP A 240 -10.21 8.98 19.34
N GLY A 241 -10.73 9.67 20.34
CA GLY A 241 -11.01 11.10 20.27
C GLY A 241 -9.72 11.90 20.14
N VAL A 242 -8.73 11.57 20.98
CA VAL A 242 -7.38 12.19 20.91
C VAL A 242 -6.71 11.87 19.57
N LEU A 243 -6.79 10.63 19.09
CA LEU A 243 -6.26 10.26 17.78
C LEU A 243 -6.94 11.05 16.65
N ALA A 244 -8.26 11.24 16.72
CA ALA A 244 -9.00 12.02 15.73
C ALA A 244 -8.58 13.49 15.73
N GLU A 245 -8.34 14.07 16.93
CA GLU A 245 -7.85 15.44 17.10
C GLU A 245 -6.44 15.61 16.49
N TRP A 246 -5.53 14.64 16.74
CA TRP A 246 -4.20 14.66 16.14
C TRP A 246 -4.23 14.51 14.63
N CYS A 247 -5.11 13.67 14.10
CA CYS A 247 -5.30 13.54 12.65
C CYS A 247 -5.80 14.87 12.05
N ALA A 248 -6.71 15.57 12.73
CA ALA A 248 -7.21 16.88 12.29
C ALA A 248 -6.11 17.97 12.23
N ALA A 249 -5.04 17.81 13.02
CA ALA A 249 -3.87 18.72 12.99
C ALA A 249 -2.80 18.23 12.00
N LEU A 250 -2.49 16.93 11.98
CA LEU A 250 -1.34 16.40 11.26
C LEU A 250 -1.64 16.00 9.81
N ASP A 251 -2.85 15.51 9.50
CA ASP A 251 -3.19 15.02 8.17
C ASP A 251 -3.40 16.17 7.17
N GLU A 252 -2.98 16.00 5.93
CA GLU A 252 -3.10 17.05 4.92
C GLU A 252 -4.53 17.24 4.39
N ARG A 253 -5.27 16.14 4.26
CA ARG A 253 -6.64 16.13 3.72
C ARG A 253 -7.64 15.83 4.82
N VAL A 254 -8.06 16.86 5.52
CA VAL A 254 -9.12 16.79 6.53
C VAL A 254 -10.20 17.81 6.24
N GLU A 255 -11.45 17.43 6.43
CA GLU A 255 -12.60 18.34 6.27
C GLU A 255 -12.59 19.45 7.31
N ILE A 256 -12.16 19.13 8.54
CA ILE A 256 -12.07 20.07 9.65
C ILE A 256 -10.65 20.02 10.19
N ARG A 257 -9.90 21.10 9.99
CA ARG A 257 -8.57 21.28 10.58
C ARG A 257 -8.66 21.84 11.98
N THR A 258 -7.75 21.35 12.84
CA THR A 258 -7.49 21.95 14.14
C THR A 258 -6.07 22.52 14.18
N GLY A 259 -5.78 23.46 15.06
CA GLY A 259 -4.43 23.97 15.26
C GLY A 259 -3.51 22.89 15.85
N ALA A 260 -2.21 23.10 15.75
CA ALA A 260 -1.21 22.13 16.24
C ALA A 260 -1.18 22.01 17.77
N GLY A 261 -1.49 23.09 18.50
CA GLY A 261 -1.55 23.09 19.96
C GLY A 261 -0.30 22.50 20.61
N VAL A 262 -0.48 21.58 21.56
CA VAL A 262 0.64 20.95 22.30
C VAL A 262 1.58 20.11 21.43
N LEU A 263 1.22 19.76 20.20
CA LEU A 263 2.12 19.04 19.29
C LEU A 263 3.35 19.89 18.91
N LEU A 264 3.26 21.22 19.05
CA LEU A 264 4.38 22.14 18.86
C LEU A 264 5.47 21.97 19.93
N ASP A 265 5.17 21.38 21.08
CA ASP A 265 6.18 21.16 22.13
C ASP A 265 7.32 20.24 21.65
N TRP A 266 7.06 19.41 20.64
CA TRP A 266 8.07 18.56 20.02
C TRP A 266 8.81 19.23 18.85
N ALA A 267 8.34 20.39 18.38
CA ALA A 267 9.01 21.13 17.32
C ALA A 267 10.20 21.94 17.87
N SER A 268 11.27 22.07 17.09
CA SER A 268 12.39 22.95 17.41
C SER A 268 11.99 24.43 17.30
N GLU A 269 12.78 25.31 17.90
CA GLU A 269 12.54 26.75 17.81
C GLU A 269 12.57 27.25 16.35
N GLU A 270 13.43 26.68 15.51
CA GLU A 270 13.52 27.05 14.10
C GLU A 270 12.30 26.59 13.31
N GLU A 271 11.83 25.36 13.55
CA GLU A 271 10.62 24.83 12.91
C GLU A 271 9.37 25.67 13.27
N ARG A 272 9.28 26.17 14.50
CA ARG A 272 8.18 27.02 14.98
C ARG A 272 8.11 28.41 14.32
N LYS A 273 9.19 28.85 13.66
CA LYS A 273 9.20 30.14 12.93
C LYS A 273 8.45 30.05 11.59
N GLY A 274 8.16 28.84 11.09
CA GLY A 274 7.49 28.59 9.84
C GLY A 274 6.00 28.28 9.99
N ASP A 275 5.49 27.41 9.13
CA ASP A 275 4.10 26.91 9.20
C ASP A 275 3.90 26.03 10.43
N GLU A 276 2.89 26.37 11.24
CA GLU A 276 2.58 25.70 12.50
C GLU A 276 2.34 24.19 12.34
N LEU A 277 1.60 23.80 11.30
CA LEU A 277 1.27 22.39 11.07
C LEU A 277 2.48 21.62 10.52
N ALA A 278 3.32 22.27 9.73
CA ALA A 278 4.58 21.69 9.29
C ALA A 278 5.53 21.48 10.47
N ALA A 279 5.62 22.46 11.39
CA ALA A 279 6.40 22.35 12.62
C ALA A 279 5.91 21.19 13.51
N ALA A 280 4.59 21.06 13.69
CA ALA A 280 3.99 19.95 14.45
C ALA A 280 4.29 18.58 13.81
N ARG A 281 4.22 18.47 12.48
CA ARG A 281 4.59 17.25 11.76
C ARG A 281 6.06 16.90 11.96
N ALA A 282 6.96 17.87 11.84
CA ALA A 282 8.39 17.68 12.05
C ALA A 282 8.69 17.23 13.49
N GLY A 283 8.09 17.88 14.48
CA GLY A 283 8.20 17.52 15.90
C GLY A 283 7.67 16.11 16.18
N PHE A 284 6.49 15.78 15.69
CA PHE A 284 5.91 14.44 15.82
C PHE A 284 6.77 13.38 15.12
N ARG A 285 7.26 13.66 13.91
CA ARG A 285 8.20 12.79 13.19
C ARG A 285 9.44 12.48 14.03
N ARG A 286 10.06 13.53 14.61
CA ARG A 286 11.24 13.38 15.48
C ARG A 286 10.89 12.48 16.66
N ARG A 287 9.77 12.73 17.33
CA ARG A 287 9.31 11.90 18.45
C ARG A 287 9.08 10.44 18.05
N LEU A 288 8.53 10.21 16.87
CA LEU A 288 8.32 8.88 16.31
C LEU A 288 9.65 8.16 16.10
N LEU A 289 10.61 8.78 15.43
CA LEU A 289 11.91 8.19 15.09
C LEU A 289 12.79 7.92 16.32
N GLU A 290 12.67 8.72 17.36
CA GLU A 290 13.36 8.54 18.64
C GLU A 290 12.75 7.42 19.50
N THR A 291 11.57 6.92 19.16
CA THR A 291 10.90 5.88 19.96
C THR A 291 11.50 4.51 19.66
N PRO A 292 11.98 3.76 20.70
CA PRO A 292 12.42 2.38 20.55
C PRO A 292 11.35 1.50 19.90
N GLY A 293 11.76 0.62 19.00
CA GLY A 293 10.86 -0.25 18.22
C GLY A 293 10.27 0.38 16.97
N ILE A 294 10.47 1.68 16.71
CA ILE A 294 10.20 2.31 15.42
C ILE A 294 11.48 2.32 14.60
N VAL A 295 11.54 1.52 13.54
CA VAL A 295 12.77 1.34 12.76
C VAL A 295 12.59 1.91 11.36
N ALA A 296 13.01 3.15 11.17
CA ALA A 296 13.01 3.84 9.88
C ALA A 296 14.43 4.16 9.42
N SER A 297 14.63 4.26 8.11
CA SER A 297 15.89 4.74 7.53
C SER A 297 15.74 6.18 7.05
N ALA A 298 16.70 7.01 7.39
CA ALA A 298 16.83 8.34 6.81
C ALA A 298 17.57 8.28 5.44
N SER A 299 18.31 7.21 5.14
CA SER A 299 19.11 7.12 3.90
C SER A 299 19.37 5.67 3.48
N GLU A 300 18.89 5.27 2.30
CA GLU A 300 19.62 4.33 1.44
C GLU A 300 20.01 5.09 0.19
N GLU A 301 21.30 5.33 0.02
CA GLU A 301 21.83 5.92 -1.21
C GLU A 301 21.78 4.87 -2.31
N VAL A 302 20.93 5.08 -3.28
CA VAL A 302 20.99 4.40 -4.57
C VAL A 302 21.96 5.23 -5.41
N GLY A 303 23.04 4.62 -5.89
CA GLY A 303 24.09 5.32 -6.63
C GLY A 303 23.66 5.85 -8.00
N SER A 304 22.44 5.52 -8.47
CA SER A 304 21.88 5.97 -9.75
C SER A 304 20.91 7.14 -9.57
N SER A 305 20.89 8.06 -10.53
CA SER A 305 19.91 9.14 -10.61
C SER A 305 18.53 8.61 -11.01
N LEU A 306 17.45 9.19 -10.49
CA LEU A 306 16.08 8.87 -10.89
C LEU A 306 15.47 10.05 -11.65
N ILE A 307 15.02 9.80 -12.87
CA ILE A 307 14.40 10.80 -13.74
C ILE A 307 12.97 10.36 -14.06
N LEU A 308 12.02 11.24 -13.80
CA LEU A 308 10.59 11.03 -14.04
C LEU A 308 10.11 12.10 -15.02
N SER A 309 9.75 11.72 -16.25
CA SER A 309 9.23 12.64 -17.26
C SER A 309 7.76 12.39 -17.55
N ALA A 310 6.96 13.44 -17.48
CA ALA A 310 5.52 13.42 -17.74
C ALA A 310 5.23 14.00 -19.13
N HIS A 311 4.46 13.27 -19.92
CA HIS A 311 4.18 13.63 -21.32
C HIS A 311 2.68 13.64 -21.59
N ARG A 312 2.24 14.64 -22.35
CA ARG A 312 0.85 14.81 -22.79
C ARG A 312 0.77 14.63 -24.28
N PHE A 313 -0.23 13.89 -24.69
CA PHE A 313 -0.50 13.64 -26.10
C PHE A 313 -1.97 13.91 -26.39
N PRO A 314 -2.34 14.35 -27.59
CA PRO A 314 -3.72 14.50 -27.98
C PRO A 314 -4.43 13.14 -28.00
N PHE A 315 -5.72 13.15 -27.74
CA PHE A 315 -6.56 11.97 -27.90
C PHE A 315 -7.09 11.87 -29.34
N PRO A 316 -7.26 10.64 -29.85
CA PRO A 316 -8.01 10.42 -31.09
C PRO A 316 -9.44 10.96 -30.98
N PRO A 317 -10.07 11.39 -32.11
CA PRO A 317 -11.39 12.02 -32.06
C PRO A 317 -12.47 11.23 -31.35
N ALA A 318 -12.52 9.91 -31.53
CA ALA A 318 -13.48 9.03 -30.86
C ALA A 318 -13.31 9.03 -29.32
N VAL A 319 -12.07 9.02 -28.84
CA VAL A 319 -11.75 9.06 -27.41
C VAL A 319 -12.06 10.45 -26.84
N ALA A 320 -11.69 11.52 -27.55
CA ALA A 320 -12.00 12.89 -27.15
C ALA A 320 -13.51 13.13 -27.03
N GLN A 321 -14.29 12.62 -27.97
CA GLN A 321 -15.74 12.69 -27.91
C GLN A 321 -16.33 11.91 -26.73
N ALA A 322 -15.77 10.74 -26.42
CA ALA A 322 -16.18 9.96 -25.24
C ALA A 322 -15.90 10.69 -23.92
N PHE A 323 -14.75 11.39 -23.82
CA PHE A 323 -14.46 12.24 -22.67
C PHE A 323 -15.45 13.40 -22.54
N ALA A 324 -15.74 14.12 -23.64
CA ALA A 324 -16.71 15.21 -23.63
C ALA A 324 -18.09 14.72 -23.18
N LYS A 325 -18.51 13.53 -23.61
CA LYS A 325 -19.75 12.91 -23.15
C LYS A 325 -19.73 12.54 -21.67
N LEU A 326 -18.62 11.97 -21.20
CA LEU A 326 -18.41 11.62 -19.79
C LEU A 326 -18.52 12.87 -18.89
N GLU A 327 -17.87 13.98 -19.26
CA GLU A 327 -17.93 15.25 -18.52
C GLU A 327 -19.34 15.86 -18.51
N ALA A 328 -20.01 15.89 -19.68
CA ALA A 328 -21.30 16.54 -19.81
C ALA A 328 -22.44 15.78 -19.12
N LEU A 329 -22.40 14.45 -19.14
CA LEU A 329 -23.53 13.61 -18.74
C LEU A 329 -23.27 12.75 -17.51
N TRP A 330 -22.05 12.70 -17.00
CA TRP A 330 -21.65 11.75 -15.97
C TRP A 330 -22.07 10.30 -16.30
N ALA A 331 -21.91 9.92 -17.56
CA ALA A 331 -22.30 8.62 -18.07
C ALA A 331 -21.18 7.99 -18.90
N THR A 332 -21.18 6.67 -18.97
CA THR A 332 -20.32 5.91 -19.87
C THR A 332 -20.66 6.23 -21.35
N PRO A 333 -19.77 5.94 -22.32
CA PRO A 333 -20.08 6.16 -23.74
C PRO A 333 -21.36 5.46 -24.24
N ASP A 334 -21.74 4.33 -23.64
CA ASP A 334 -22.99 3.59 -23.91
C ASP A 334 -24.19 4.11 -23.10
N GLY A 335 -24.03 5.16 -22.28
CA GLY A 335 -25.12 5.88 -21.64
C GLY A 335 -25.49 5.40 -20.23
N ILE A 336 -24.64 4.60 -19.58
CA ILE A 336 -24.86 4.20 -18.18
C ILE A 336 -24.44 5.35 -17.28
N GLU A 337 -25.37 5.87 -16.47
CA GLU A 337 -25.09 6.92 -15.48
C GLU A 337 -24.13 6.45 -14.39
N LEU A 338 -23.27 7.34 -13.95
CA LEU A 338 -22.26 7.06 -12.91
C LEU A 338 -22.71 7.64 -11.57
N GLU A 339 -22.79 6.80 -10.57
CA GLU A 339 -23.35 7.15 -9.25
C GLU A 339 -22.36 7.89 -8.34
N ASP A 340 -21.06 7.79 -8.60
CA ASP A 340 -20.03 8.35 -7.71
C ASP A 340 -18.75 8.79 -8.45
N PRO A 341 -17.96 9.70 -7.85
CA PRO A 341 -16.69 10.17 -8.44
C PRO A 341 -15.65 9.07 -8.68
N MET A 342 -15.71 7.94 -7.94
CA MET A 342 -14.77 6.83 -8.15
C MET A 342 -15.14 6.02 -9.40
N ALA A 343 -16.44 5.88 -9.68
CA ALA A 343 -16.91 5.29 -10.93
C ALA A 343 -16.50 6.16 -12.13
N TYR A 344 -16.71 7.48 -12.03
CA TYR A 344 -16.24 8.45 -13.02
C TYR A 344 -14.72 8.31 -13.27
N ALA A 345 -13.90 8.41 -12.25
CA ALA A 345 -12.44 8.32 -12.38
C ALA A 345 -12.00 6.98 -13.00
N ARG A 346 -12.70 5.88 -12.69
CA ARG A 346 -12.43 4.57 -13.28
C ARG A 346 -12.68 4.56 -14.77
N VAL A 347 -13.84 5.08 -15.21
CA VAL A 347 -14.19 5.16 -16.64
C VAL A 347 -13.23 6.10 -17.37
N ALA A 348 -12.94 7.28 -16.81
CA ALA A 348 -12.01 8.23 -17.40
C ALA A 348 -10.61 7.62 -17.61
N ARG A 349 -10.11 6.82 -16.63
CA ARG A 349 -8.82 6.12 -16.76
C ARG A 349 -8.84 5.03 -17.84
N GLN A 350 -9.97 4.40 -18.09
CA GLN A 350 -10.15 3.44 -19.19
C GLN A 350 -10.18 4.18 -20.53
N LEU A 351 -10.96 5.25 -20.64
CA LEU A 351 -11.02 6.09 -21.85
C LEU A 351 -9.66 6.65 -22.23
N ALA A 352 -8.83 7.04 -21.25
CA ALA A 352 -7.46 7.48 -21.49
C ALA A 352 -6.57 6.41 -22.16
N GLN A 353 -6.96 5.14 -22.10
CA GLN A 353 -6.32 4.01 -22.79
C GLN A 353 -7.08 3.57 -24.06
N GLY A 354 -8.08 4.33 -24.51
CA GLY A 354 -8.82 4.08 -25.75
C GLY A 354 -9.96 3.08 -25.64
N PHE A 355 -10.39 2.70 -24.45
CA PHE A 355 -11.47 1.73 -24.26
C PHE A 355 -12.28 2.02 -23.00
N TYR A 356 -13.39 1.30 -22.82
CA TYR A 356 -14.12 1.19 -21.56
C TYR A 356 -14.70 -0.21 -21.41
N TYR A 357 -15.00 -0.65 -20.17
CA TYR A 357 -15.60 -1.95 -19.92
C TYR A 357 -17.11 -1.86 -19.92
N VAL A 358 -17.76 -2.85 -20.56
CA VAL A 358 -19.22 -3.05 -20.55
C VAL A 358 -19.57 -4.45 -20.04
N TRP A 359 -20.72 -4.57 -19.44
CA TRP A 359 -21.32 -5.87 -19.16
C TRP A 359 -22.04 -6.38 -20.38
N ARG A 360 -21.74 -7.59 -20.82
CA ARG A 360 -22.43 -8.28 -21.91
C ARG A 360 -23.56 -9.12 -21.35
N TRP A 361 -24.76 -8.60 -21.43
CA TRP A 361 -25.94 -9.31 -20.96
C TRP A 361 -26.39 -10.37 -21.97
N PRO A 362 -26.67 -11.63 -21.56
CA PRO A 362 -27.10 -12.70 -22.48
C PRO A 362 -28.36 -12.35 -23.27
N GLY A 363 -29.25 -11.54 -22.69
CA GLY A 363 -30.49 -11.08 -23.35
C GLY A 363 -30.37 -9.74 -24.07
N GLY A 364 -29.18 -9.13 -24.13
CA GLY A 364 -28.95 -7.80 -24.72
C GLY A 364 -29.35 -6.63 -23.81
N GLU A 365 -30.25 -6.84 -22.86
CA GLU A 365 -30.68 -5.82 -21.89
C GLU A 365 -30.21 -6.15 -20.47
N PRO A 366 -29.90 -5.13 -19.64
CA PRO A 366 -29.52 -5.32 -18.25
C PRO A 366 -30.61 -6.03 -17.43
N ASP A 367 -30.23 -7.07 -16.71
CA ASP A 367 -31.08 -7.69 -15.70
C ASP A 367 -31.18 -6.78 -14.46
N ARG A 368 -32.19 -5.90 -14.45
CA ARG A 368 -32.39 -4.90 -13.39
C ARG A 368 -32.60 -5.56 -12.03
N GLU A 369 -33.36 -6.65 -11.96
CA GLU A 369 -33.61 -7.35 -10.70
C GLU A 369 -32.29 -7.87 -10.10
N TRP A 370 -31.41 -8.43 -10.92
CA TRP A 370 -30.08 -8.88 -10.52
C TRP A 370 -29.19 -7.73 -10.06
N LEU A 371 -29.18 -6.61 -10.80
CA LEU A 371 -28.41 -5.41 -10.47
C LEU A 371 -28.84 -4.80 -9.14
N ASP A 372 -30.14 -4.57 -8.96
CA ASP A 372 -30.72 -3.95 -7.77
C ASP A 372 -30.48 -4.81 -6.53
N ALA A 373 -30.69 -6.12 -6.65
CA ALA A 373 -30.45 -7.05 -5.56
C ALA A 373 -28.95 -7.14 -5.18
N ARG A 374 -28.05 -7.14 -6.18
CA ARG A 374 -26.59 -7.11 -5.96
C ARG A 374 -26.16 -5.83 -5.26
N ASN A 375 -26.64 -4.68 -5.73
CA ASN A 375 -26.31 -3.37 -5.16
C ASN A 375 -26.86 -3.23 -3.73
N ALA A 376 -28.11 -3.63 -3.50
CA ALA A 376 -28.72 -3.63 -2.17
C ALA A 376 -27.93 -4.51 -1.19
N TRP A 377 -27.58 -5.74 -1.57
CA TRP A 377 -26.75 -6.63 -0.75
C TRP A 377 -25.37 -6.04 -0.49
N GLY A 378 -24.70 -5.51 -1.50
CA GLY A 378 -23.40 -4.86 -1.36
C GLY A 378 -23.44 -3.66 -0.40
N LYS A 379 -24.49 -2.83 -0.47
CA LYS A 379 -24.73 -1.69 0.44
C LYS A 379 -25.01 -2.16 1.87
N ALA A 380 -25.87 -3.16 2.04
CA ALA A 380 -26.18 -3.74 3.34
C ALA A 380 -24.94 -4.34 4.03
N CYS A 381 -24.11 -5.09 3.29
CA CYS A 381 -22.83 -5.59 3.79
C CYS A 381 -21.90 -4.46 4.24
N ARG A 382 -21.68 -3.44 3.42
CA ARG A 382 -20.81 -2.31 3.79
C ARG A 382 -21.29 -1.62 5.05
N ASN A 383 -22.58 -1.35 5.15
CA ASN A 383 -23.18 -0.68 6.32
C ASN A 383 -23.06 -1.54 7.58
N PHE A 384 -23.39 -2.83 7.51
CA PHE A 384 -23.27 -3.74 8.63
C PHE A 384 -21.82 -3.87 9.11
N LEU A 385 -20.89 -4.11 8.20
CA LEU A 385 -19.48 -4.27 8.52
C LEU A 385 -18.84 -2.99 9.10
N LYS A 386 -19.37 -1.81 8.73
CA LYS A 386 -18.96 -0.52 9.30
C LYS A 386 -19.52 -0.32 10.72
N ALA A 387 -20.77 -0.69 10.97
CA ALA A 387 -21.46 -0.45 12.23
C ALA A 387 -21.07 -1.44 13.34
N ARG A 388 -20.80 -2.71 13.02
CA ARG A 388 -20.66 -3.80 14.01
C ARG A 388 -19.31 -4.52 13.88
N SER A 389 -18.25 -3.90 14.37
CA SER A 389 -16.89 -4.47 14.27
C SER A 389 -16.58 -5.61 15.27
N LYS A 390 -17.44 -5.88 16.26
CA LYS A 390 -17.14 -6.79 17.39
C LYS A 390 -17.78 -8.19 17.31
N GLU A 391 -18.69 -8.45 16.39
CA GLU A 391 -19.53 -9.67 16.44
C GLU A 391 -18.98 -10.88 15.65
N GLY A 392 -17.74 -10.87 15.20
CA GLY A 392 -17.20 -12.02 14.44
C GLY A 392 -17.74 -12.17 13.02
N LEU A 393 -18.76 -11.39 12.64
CA LEU A 393 -19.35 -11.36 11.30
C LEU A 393 -18.60 -10.33 10.43
N ASP A 394 -17.42 -10.67 9.98
CA ASP A 394 -16.46 -9.75 9.35
C ASP A 394 -16.37 -9.87 7.82
N SER A 395 -17.27 -10.64 7.22
CA SER A 395 -17.31 -10.81 5.76
C SER A 395 -18.72 -11.08 5.24
N PRO A 396 -19.03 -10.77 3.97
CA PRO A 396 -20.34 -11.04 3.38
C PRO A 396 -20.78 -12.51 3.49
N LEU A 397 -19.83 -13.44 3.41
CA LEU A 397 -20.13 -14.87 3.54
C LEU A 397 -20.53 -15.25 4.97
N LEU A 398 -19.87 -14.69 5.98
CA LEU A 398 -20.25 -14.93 7.37
C LEU A 398 -21.60 -14.29 7.70
N LEU A 399 -21.89 -13.11 7.12
CA LEU A 399 -23.21 -12.49 7.22
C LEU A 399 -24.28 -13.37 6.58
N SER A 400 -24.06 -13.85 5.35
CA SER A 400 -25.02 -14.72 4.67
C SER A 400 -25.27 -16.02 5.44
N ASN A 401 -24.23 -16.62 6.02
CA ASN A 401 -24.36 -17.83 6.83
C ASN A 401 -25.14 -17.56 8.14
N ALA A 402 -24.93 -16.41 8.78
CA ALA A 402 -25.70 -16.01 9.98
C ALA A 402 -27.19 -15.78 9.65
N ILE A 403 -27.48 -15.18 8.50
CA ILE A 403 -28.86 -15.00 8.00
C ILE A 403 -29.50 -16.37 7.75
N LEU A 404 -28.80 -17.28 7.08
CA LEU A 404 -29.32 -18.63 6.79
C LEU A 404 -29.59 -19.46 8.05
N ARG A 405 -28.87 -19.21 9.14
CA ARG A 405 -29.12 -19.85 10.44
C ARG A 405 -30.21 -19.15 11.26
N GLY A 406 -30.70 -17.99 10.80
CA GLY A 406 -31.67 -17.19 11.53
C GLY A 406 -31.08 -16.29 12.63
N ASP A 407 -29.77 -16.22 12.75
CA ASP A 407 -29.06 -15.43 13.75
C ASP A 407 -29.10 -13.92 13.45
N LEU A 408 -29.34 -13.55 12.19
CA LEU A 408 -29.40 -12.17 11.71
C LEU A 408 -30.69 -11.92 10.95
N LYS A 409 -31.44 -10.86 11.33
CA LYS A 409 -32.72 -10.44 10.75
C LYS A 409 -32.72 -8.95 10.39
N GLY A 410 -33.77 -8.46 9.72
CA GLY A 410 -33.97 -7.07 9.32
C GLY A 410 -33.34 -6.77 7.95
N ASP A 411 -33.17 -5.50 7.62
CA ASP A 411 -32.82 -5.00 6.27
C ASP A 411 -31.63 -5.73 5.62
N THR A 412 -30.64 -6.13 6.43
CA THR A 412 -29.49 -6.89 5.92
C THR A 412 -29.88 -8.30 5.48
N ALA A 413 -30.80 -8.94 6.21
CA ALA A 413 -31.32 -10.25 5.85
C ALA A 413 -32.23 -10.16 4.62
N ASP A 414 -33.07 -9.13 4.53
CA ASP A 414 -33.96 -8.91 3.40
C ASP A 414 -33.16 -8.68 2.10
N ALA A 415 -32.10 -7.87 2.18
CA ALA A 415 -31.18 -7.66 1.05
C ALA A 415 -30.48 -8.96 0.62
N TRP A 416 -30.08 -9.82 1.57
CA TRP A 416 -29.54 -11.14 1.24
C TRP A 416 -30.57 -12.05 0.59
N LEU A 417 -31.79 -12.11 1.10
CA LEU A 417 -32.86 -12.95 0.56
C LEU A 417 -33.21 -12.53 -0.87
N ALA A 418 -33.24 -11.22 -1.16
CA ALA A 418 -33.41 -10.72 -2.52
C ALA A 418 -32.24 -11.17 -3.43
N TRP A 419 -31.01 -10.98 -2.97
CA TRP A 419 -29.83 -11.41 -3.72
C TRP A 419 -29.77 -12.95 -3.90
N ALA A 420 -30.13 -13.72 -2.89
CA ALA A 420 -30.12 -15.18 -2.92
C ALA A 420 -31.03 -15.76 -4.02
N LYS A 421 -32.10 -15.08 -4.37
CA LYS A 421 -33.03 -15.49 -5.45
C LYS A 421 -32.41 -15.39 -6.85
N VAL A 422 -31.52 -14.40 -7.05
CA VAL A 422 -30.98 -14.07 -8.37
C VAL A 422 -29.49 -14.40 -8.55
N LYS A 423 -28.74 -14.63 -7.46
CA LYS A 423 -27.29 -14.85 -7.48
C LYS A 423 -26.84 -16.09 -8.24
N THR A 424 -27.75 -17.03 -8.53
CA THR A 424 -27.48 -18.23 -9.33
C THR A 424 -27.55 -17.96 -10.82
N ARG A 425 -28.10 -16.81 -11.21
CA ARG A 425 -28.06 -16.36 -12.62
C ARG A 425 -26.60 -16.13 -13.02
N PRO A 426 -26.20 -16.45 -14.24
CA PRO A 426 -24.81 -16.24 -14.68
C PRO A 426 -24.46 -14.76 -14.61
N GLU A 427 -23.31 -14.44 -14.00
CA GLU A 427 -22.79 -13.08 -14.00
C GLU A 427 -22.42 -12.69 -15.43
N PRO A 428 -22.90 -11.55 -15.93
CA PRO A 428 -22.58 -11.12 -17.28
C PRO A 428 -21.07 -10.90 -17.42
N PRO A 429 -20.44 -11.40 -18.49
CA PRO A 429 -19.03 -11.14 -18.72
C PRO A 429 -18.76 -9.65 -18.90
N VAL A 430 -17.62 -9.20 -18.40
CA VAL A 430 -17.15 -7.83 -18.57
C VAL A 430 -16.16 -7.83 -19.72
N GLU A 431 -16.48 -7.09 -20.78
CA GLU A 431 -15.67 -7.00 -21.99
C GLU A 431 -15.22 -5.58 -22.28
N PRO A 432 -14.02 -5.39 -22.85
CA PRO A 432 -13.57 -4.08 -23.30
C PRO A 432 -14.27 -3.71 -24.63
N VAL A 433 -14.78 -2.51 -24.69
CA VAL A 433 -15.19 -1.86 -25.94
C VAL A 433 -14.12 -0.87 -26.32
N TRP A 434 -13.41 -1.15 -27.40
CA TRP A 434 -12.37 -0.28 -27.91
C TRP A 434 -12.96 0.85 -28.75
N LEU A 435 -12.62 2.08 -28.39
CA LEU A 435 -12.85 3.29 -29.19
C LEU A 435 -11.69 3.49 -30.18
N ASP A 436 -10.48 3.12 -29.73
CA ASP A 436 -9.27 3.11 -30.53
C ASP A 436 -8.27 2.11 -29.93
N ASP A 437 -8.15 0.95 -30.54
CA ASP A 437 -7.25 -0.12 -30.11
C ASP A 437 -5.78 0.11 -30.51
N THR A 438 -5.53 1.13 -31.35
CA THR A 438 -4.16 1.54 -31.71
C THR A 438 -3.54 2.49 -30.68
N LEU A 439 -4.36 3.16 -29.85
CA LEU A 439 -3.90 4.18 -28.92
C LEU A 439 -2.87 3.67 -27.90
N PRO A 440 -3.03 2.51 -27.24
CA PRO A 440 -2.02 2.04 -26.28
C PRO A 440 -0.65 1.82 -26.91
N LEU A 441 -0.62 1.29 -28.15
CA LEU A 441 0.64 1.09 -28.89
C LEU A 441 1.30 2.41 -29.29
N ALA A 442 0.52 3.34 -29.81
CA ALA A 442 0.99 4.67 -30.14
C ALA A 442 1.60 5.38 -28.91
N ARG A 443 0.99 5.20 -27.72
CA ARG A 443 1.53 5.70 -26.45
C ARG A 443 2.84 5.02 -26.05
N VAL A 444 2.92 3.70 -26.18
CA VAL A 444 4.16 2.97 -25.91
C VAL A 444 5.29 3.49 -26.80
N GLU A 445 5.07 3.61 -28.11
CA GLU A 445 6.10 4.07 -29.04
C GLU A 445 6.51 5.52 -28.81
N ALA A 446 5.55 6.40 -28.55
CA ALA A 446 5.84 7.81 -28.26
C ALA A 446 6.65 7.97 -26.95
N LEU A 447 6.27 7.29 -25.89
CA LEU A 447 6.98 7.33 -24.61
C LEU A 447 8.32 6.60 -24.67
N ARG A 448 8.41 5.52 -25.47
CA ARG A 448 9.65 4.81 -25.73
C ARG A 448 10.68 5.72 -26.41
N ALA A 449 10.27 6.46 -27.43
CA ALA A 449 11.16 7.40 -28.12
C ALA A 449 11.79 8.41 -27.14
N VAL A 450 11.02 8.88 -26.16
CA VAL A 450 11.51 9.83 -25.15
C VAL A 450 12.43 9.15 -24.12
N VAL A 451 12.01 8.02 -23.55
CA VAL A 451 12.76 7.38 -22.46
C VAL A 451 14.09 6.79 -22.92
N LEU A 452 14.19 6.43 -24.21
CA LEU A 452 15.38 5.89 -24.86
C LEU A 452 16.22 6.96 -25.60
N GLU A 453 15.86 8.23 -25.47
CA GLU A 453 16.63 9.30 -26.11
C GLU A 453 18.10 9.27 -25.64
N GLY A 454 19.02 9.12 -26.61
CA GLY A 454 20.46 8.99 -26.36
C GLY A 454 20.93 7.58 -25.98
N ASP A 455 20.04 6.59 -25.90
CA ASP A 455 20.42 5.21 -25.63
C ASP A 455 20.75 4.42 -26.91
N GLU A 456 21.46 3.28 -26.74
CA GLU A 456 21.75 2.37 -27.83
C GLU A 456 20.48 1.72 -28.40
N ALA A 457 20.52 1.41 -29.70
CA ALA A 457 19.43 0.70 -30.35
C ALA A 457 19.21 -0.67 -29.71
N GLY A 458 17.94 -0.93 -29.30
CA GLY A 458 17.58 -2.19 -28.65
C GLY A 458 17.66 -2.19 -27.13
N THR A 459 17.98 -1.05 -26.49
CA THR A 459 17.92 -0.93 -25.02
C THR A 459 16.59 -1.45 -24.47
N PRO A 460 16.61 -2.42 -23.54
CA PRO A 460 15.41 -3.02 -23.00
C PRO A 460 14.65 -2.06 -22.10
N LEU A 461 13.32 -2.15 -22.11
CA LEU A 461 12.49 -1.33 -21.23
C LEU A 461 11.35 -2.12 -20.59
N VAL A 462 10.83 -1.59 -19.50
CA VAL A 462 9.62 -2.09 -18.85
C VAL A 462 8.44 -1.19 -19.23
N VAL A 463 7.36 -1.79 -19.78
CA VAL A 463 6.11 -1.09 -20.06
C VAL A 463 5.11 -1.44 -18.95
N TRP A 464 4.74 -0.45 -18.14
CA TRP A 464 3.77 -0.62 -17.05
C TRP A 464 2.36 -0.29 -17.51
N TYR A 465 1.44 -1.23 -17.36
CA TYR A 465 0.01 -1.05 -17.63
C TYR A 465 -0.86 -1.43 -16.43
N GLU A 466 -2.11 -0.96 -16.39
CA GLU A 466 -3.04 -1.25 -15.29
C GLU A 466 -4.15 -2.23 -15.70
N HIS A 467 -4.72 -2.08 -16.88
CA HIS A 467 -5.89 -2.79 -17.32
C HIS A 467 -5.55 -4.05 -18.11
N ARG A 468 -6.24 -5.15 -17.80
CA ARG A 468 -6.04 -6.46 -18.45
C ARG A 468 -6.21 -6.37 -19.98
N ALA A 469 -7.22 -5.63 -20.46
CA ALA A 469 -7.46 -5.43 -21.89
C ALA A 469 -6.25 -4.84 -22.62
N VAL A 470 -5.55 -3.88 -21.99
CA VAL A 470 -4.31 -3.29 -22.55
C VAL A 470 -3.19 -4.33 -22.58
N GLY A 471 -3.03 -5.13 -21.52
CA GLY A 471 -2.03 -6.21 -21.49
C GLY A 471 -2.25 -7.25 -22.57
N GLU A 472 -3.50 -7.68 -22.78
CA GLU A 472 -3.88 -8.64 -23.84
C GLU A 472 -3.66 -8.05 -25.24
N LEU A 473 -3.91 -6.76 -25.42
CA LEU A 473 -3.63 -6.05 -26.68
C LEU A 473 -2.12 -6.02 -26.95
N LEU A 474 -1.32 -5.58 -25.99
CA LEU A 474 0.14 -5.52 -26.11
C LEU A 474 0.73 -6.91 -26.42
N GLN A 475 0.24 -7.96 -25.79
CA GLN A 475 0.70 -9.33 -26.04
C GLN A 475 0.43 -9.79 -27.48
N ARG A 476 -0.73 -9.42 -28.05
CA ARG A 476 -1.09 -9.79 -29.42
C ARG A 476 -0.31 -9.02 -30.49
N THR A 477 -0.06 -7.74 -30.23
CA THR A 477 0.49 -6.81 -31.21
C THR A 477 2.01 -6.64 -31.13
N MET A 478 2.60 -6.96 -29.99
CA MET A 478 4.03 -6.90 -29.74
C MET A 478 4.53 -8.24 -29.18
N PRO A 479 4.69 -9.27 -30.00
CA PRO A 479 5.05 -10.62 -29.52
C PRO A 479 6.45 -10.72 -28.88
N THR A 480 7.30 -9.71 -29.06
CA THR A 480 8.58 -9.58 -28.34
C THR A 480 8.42 -9.12 -26.90
N PHE A 481 7.24 -8.62 -26.53
CA PHE A 481 6.89 -8.30 -25.15
C PHE A 481 6.36 -9.55 -24.45
N GLY A 482 7.04 -10.01 -23.44
CA GLY A 482 6.44 -10.92 -22.49
C GLY A 482 5.33 -10.17 -21.73
N ALA A 483 4.13 -10.00 -22.36
CA ALA A 483 2.99 -9.42 -21.68
C ALA A 483 2.22 -10.53 -20.96
N GLY A 484 1.87 -10.28 -19.70
CA GLY A 484 1.05 -11.21 -18.93
C GLY A 484 0.89 -10.77 -17.49
N ALA A 485 -0.27 -11.11 -16.94
CA ALA A 485 -0.58 -10.90 -15.54
C ALA A 485 -0.03 -12.03 -14.66
N ASP A 486 0.55 -13.07 -15.24
CA ASP A 486 0.98 -14.26 -14.53
C ASP A 486 2.37 -14.14 -13.90
N ALA A 487 2.55 -14.90 -12.84
CA ALA A 487 3.76 -14.94 -12.03
C ALA A 487 5.00 -15.40 -12.84
N GLU A 488 4.80 -16.01 -14.00
CA GLU A 488 5.86 -16.59 -14.81
C GLU A 488 6.64 -15.50 -15.57
N VAL A 489 5.95 -14.54 -16.18
CA VAL A 489 6.59 -13.40 -16.85
C VAL A 489 7.39 -12.54 -15.85
N GLY A 490 6.83 -12.32 -14.66
CA GLY A 490 7.55 -11.62 -13.61
C GLY A 490 8.73 -12.42 -13.05
N ARG A 491 8.70 -13.75 -13.13
CA ARG A 491 9.80 -14.64 -12.71
C ARG A 491 10.92 -14.64 -13.74
N GLU A 492 10.59 -14.73 -15.03
CA GLU A 492 11.56 -14.62 -16.12
C GLU A 492 12.24 -13.24 -16.14
N ALA A 493 11.49 -12.17 -15.92
CA ALA A 493 12.03 -10.82 -15.80
C ALA A 493 13.02 -10.71 -14.62
N SER A 494 12.72 -11.38 -13.48
CA SER A 494 13.62 -11.42 -12.32
C SER A 494 14.87 -12.30 -12.52
N MET A 495 14.84 -13.24 -13.48
CA MET A 495 15.96 -14.14 -13.82
C MET A 495 16.96 -13.52 -14.82
N GLN A 496 16.89 -12.21 -15.07
CA GLN A 496 17.87 -11.44 -15.87
C GLN A 496 17.95 -11.80 -17.38
N LYS A 497 16.90 -12.34 -17.97
CA LYS A 497 16.75 -12.26 -19.42
C LYS A 497 16.26 -10.83 -19.74
N VAL A 498 17.22 -9.90 -19.76
CA VAL A 498 16.96 -8.47 -19.98
C VAL A 498 16.43 -8.28 -21.38
N ARG A 499 15.13 -8.13 -21.51
CA ARG A 499 14.41 -7.83 -22.75
C ARG A 499 13.29 -6.83 -22.46
N THR A 500 12.75 -6.20 -23.48
CA THR A 500 11.56 -5.37 -23.31
C THR A 500 10.38 -6.25 -22.81
N VAL A 501 9.72 -5.82 -21.72
CA VAL A 501 8.61 -6.54 -21.10
C VAL A 501 7.47 -5.61 -20.77
N ALA A 502 6.23 -6.09 -20.91
CA ALA A 502 5.03 -5.40 -20.43
C ALA A 502 4.52 -6.06 -19.14
N LEU A 503 4.40 -5.27 -18.07
CA LEU A 503 4.08 -5.73 -16.74
C LEU A 503 2.85 -4.99 -16.17
N SER A 504 1.91 -5.74 -15.63
CA SER A 504 0.75 -5.19 -14.94
C SER A 504 1.17 -4.59 -13.60
N VAL A 505 0.82 -3.31 -13.36
CA VAL A 505 1.06 -2.65 -12.06
C VAL A 505 0.40 -3.39 -10.90
N PRO A 506 -0.87 -3.86 -10.98
CA PRO A 506 -1.49 -4.63 -9.91
C PRO A 506 -0.78 -5.95 -9.57
N ALA A 507 -0.25 -6.66 -10.56
CA ALA A 507 0.36 -7.98 -10.37
C ALA A 507 1.87 -7.91 -10.05
N HIS A 508 2.59 -6.98 -10.65
CA HIS A 508 4.06 -6.93 -10.63
C HIS A 508 4.63 -5.65 -9.99
N GLY A 509 3.80 -4.68 -9.63
CA GLY A 509 4.23 -3.45 -8.93
C GLY A 509 4.84 -3.72 -7.55
N THR A 510 4.64 -4.93 -6.98
CA THR A 510 5.23 -5.34 -5.71
C THR A 510 6.04 -6.63 -5.85
N GLY A 511 7.09 -6.79 -5.05
CA GLY A 511 7.79 -8.06 -4.83
C GLY A 511 8.76 -8.53 -5.92
N LYS A 512 8.87 -7.84 -7.04
CA LYS A 512 9.80 -8.22 -8.11
C LYS A 512 11.10 -7.40 -8.05
N ASN A 513 12.21 -8.01 -8.46
CA ASN A 513 13.49 -7.35 -8.62
C ASN A 513 13.73 -7.08 -10.12
N LEU A 514 13.69 -5.82 -10.52
CA LEU A 514 13.86 -5.39 -11.90
C LEU A 514 15.06 -4.44 -12.05
N GLN A 515 16.06 -4.56 -11.21
CA GLN A 515 17.27 -3.72 -11.25
C GLN A 515 18.15 -3.95 -12.50
N GLY A 516 17.86 -4.97 -13.31
CA GLY A 516 18.49 -5.16 -14.61
C GLY A 516 17.94 -4.23 -15.70
N TRP A 517 16.87 -3.48 -15.40
CA TRP A 517 16.29 -2.47 -16.28
C TRP A 517 16.50 -1.09 -15.69
N SER A 518 16.78 -0.13 -16.54
CA SER A 518 16.93 1.28 -16.17
C SER A 518 15.94 2.19 -16.90
N ARG A 519 15.13 1.63 -17.80
CA ARG A 519 14.17 2.39 -18.62
C ARG A 519 12.77 1.83 -18.44
N ALA A 520 11.80 2.71 -18.24
CA ALA A 520 10.40 2.31 -18.06
C ALA A 520 9.42 3.32 -18.69
N VAL A 521 8.33 2.77 -19.21
CA VAL A 521 7.16 3.50 -19.69
C VAL A 521 5.99 3.20 -18.79
N VAL A 522 5.21 4.21 -18.38
CA VAL A 522 4.03 4.08 -17.55
C VAL A 522 2.82 4.59 -18.32
N LEU A 523 2.00 3.67 -18.83
CA LEU A 523 0.81 4.00 -19.63
C LEU A 523 -0.35 4.51 -18.77
N CYS A 524 -0.42 4.08 -17.51
CA CYS A 524 -1.50 4.44 -16.60
C CYS A 524 -0.92 4.70 -15.20
N PRO A 525 -0.64 5.96 -14.83
CA PRO A 525 0.01 6.30 -13.58
C PRO A 525 -0.84 5.91 -12.37
N PRO A 526 -0.29 5.21 -11.36
CA PRO A 526 -1.03 4.87 -10.15
C PRO A 526 -1.51 6.10 -9.38
N SER A 527 -2.73 6.07 -8.86
CA SER A 527 -3.29 7.15 -8.02
C SER A 527 -2.83 7.10 -6.55
N SER A 528 -1.94 6.18 -6.19
CA SER A 528 -1.45 5.96 -4.82
C SER A 528 0.05 6.19 -4.73
N GLY A 529 0.49 7.09 -3.85
CA GLY A 529 1.91 7.34 -3.56
C GLY A 529 2.64 6.08 -3.13
N THR A 530 1.99 5.20 -2.34
CA THR A 530 2.54 3.89 -1.96
C THR A 530 2.83 3.01 -3.18
N ARG A 531 1.92 2.96 -4.16
CA ARG A 531 2.14 2.18 -5.39
C ARG A 531 3.24 2.79 -6.25
N TRP A 532 3.34 4.12 -6.30
CA TRP A 532 4.43 4.81 -6.97
C TRP A 532 5.79 4.46 -6.35
N GLU A 533 5.91 4.58 -5.03
CA GLU A 533 7.15 4.24 -4.33
C GLU A 533 7.57 2.79 -4.58
N GLN A 534 6.61 1.87 -4.59
CA GLN A 534 6.85 0.47 -4.91
C GLN A 534 7.29 0.27 -6.37
N LEU A 535 6.62 0.92 -7.32
CA LEU A 535 6.91 0.83 -8.74
C LEU A 535 8.31 1.40 -9.06
N LEU A 536 8.62 2.60 -8.58
CA LEU A 536 9.94 3.23 -8.75
C LEU A 536 11.04 2.36 -8.13
N GLY A 537 10.79 1.83 -6.95
CA GLY A 537 11.71 0.94 -6.25
C GLY A 537 11.90 -0.45 -6.89
N ARG A 538 11.26 -0.77 -8.03
CA ARG A 538 11.57 -2.01 -8.79
C ARG A 538 12.85 -1.87 -9.60
N LEU A 539 13.07 -0.71 -10.20
CA LEU A 539 14.22 -0.39 -11.02
C LEU A 539 15.28 0.41 -10.24
N HIS A 540 14.85 1.47 -9.55
CA HIS A 540 15.73 2.36 -8.78
C HIS A 540 15.92 1.80 -7.37
N ARG A 541 16.94 0.98 -7.20
CA ARG A 541 17.24 0.27 -5.94
C ARG A 541 18.72 -0.07 -5.82
N PRO A 542 19.22 -0.37 -4.60
CA PRO A 542 20.60 -0.81 -4.42
C PRO A 542 20.95 -1.98 -5.33
N GLY A 543 22.06 -1.85 -6.04
CA GLY A 543 22.52 -2.81 -7.04
C GLY A 543 22.12 -2.50 -8.48
N GLN A 544 21.45 -1.36 -8.74
CA GLN A 544 21.32 -0.81 -10.08
C GLN A 544 22.72 -0.53 -10.66
N GLN A 545 22.96 -0.96 -11.90
CA GLN A 545 24.25 -0.84 -12.56
C GLN A 545 24.35 0.42 -13.43
N ASP A 546 23.20 0.92 -13.90
CA ASP A 546 23.16 2.12 -14.73
C ASP A 546 23.19 3.39 -13.87
N ASP A 547 23.83 4.43 -14.37
CA ASP A 547 23.94 5.73 -13.70
C ASP A 547 22.60 6.46 -13.59
N GLU A 548 21.66 6.13 -14.49
CA GLU A 548 20.35 6.76 -14.56
C GLU A 548 19.22 5.75 -14.76
N VAL A 549 18.18 5.90 -13.94
CA VAL A 549 16.89 5.20 -14.12
C VAL A 549 15.86 6.21 -14.61
N ARG A 550 15.28 5.97 -15.79
CA ARG A 550 14.33 6.89 -16.44
C ARG A 550 12.93 6.27 -16.55
N PHE A 551 11.93 7.07 -16.23
CA PHE A 551 10.52 6.74 -16.42
C PHE A 551 9.86 7.80 -17.30
N ALA A 552 9.25 7.39 -18.41
CA ALA A 552 8.36 8.23 -19.20
C ALA A 552 6.90 7.87 -18.89
N ILE A 553 6.08 8.87 -18.55
CA ILE A 553 4.76 8.70 -17.94
C ILE A 553 3.71 9.40 -18.80
N ASP A 554 2.65 8.66 -19.19
CA ASP A 554 1.48 9.26 -19.83
C ASP A 554 0.68 10.08 -18.83
N THR A 555 0.45 11.34 -19.15
CA THR A 555 -0.35 12.29 -18.37
C THR A 555 -1.38 13.01 -19.24
N SER A 556 -1.86 12.33 -20.26
CA SER A 556 -2.76 12.92 -21.26
C SER A 556 -4.14 13.27 -20.70
N SER A 557 -4.64 12.56 -19.67
CA SER A 557 -5.92 12.87 -19.05
C SER A 557 -5.76 13.65 -17.73
N PRO A 558 -6.81 14.41 -17.33
CA PRO A 558 -6.85 15.06 -16.00
C PRO A 558 -6.66 14.10 -14.85
N GLU A 559 -7.21 12.89 -14.92
CA GLU A 559 -7.07 11.84 -13.89
C GLU A 559 -5.63 11.35 -13.76
N PHE A 560 -4.89 11.28 -14.88
CA PHE A 560 -3.49 10.91 -14.87
C PHE A 560 -2.62 12.03 -14.26
N GLN A 561 -2.94 13.28 -14.57
CA GLN A 561 -2.29 14.44 -13.95
C GLN A 561 -2.59 14.49 -12.44
N GLY A 562 -3.85 14.34 -12.06
CA GLY A 562 -4.27 14.28 -10.66
C GLY A 562 -3.63 13.12 -9.89
N ALA A 563 -3.33 12.00 -10.56
CA ALA A 563 -2.60 10.89 -9.96
C ALA A 563 -1.15 11.26 -9.58
N LEU A 564 -0.46 12.08 -10.41
CA LEU A 564 0.89 12.57 -10.09
C LEU A 564 0.87 13.60 -8.95
N VAL A 565 -0.07 14.54 -8.95
CA VAL A 565 -0.26 15.50 -7.84
C VAL A 565 -0.49 14.74 -6.54
N SER A 566 -1.44 13.79 -6.55
CA SER A 566 -1.75 12.96 -5.37
C SER A 566 -0.55 12.11 -4.91
N CYS A 567 0.30 11.65 -5.83
CA CYS A 567 1.55 10.97 -5.51
C CYS A 567 2.48 11.87 -4.69
N LEU A 568 2.72 13.09 -5.13
CA LEU A 568 3.62 14.03 -4.46
C LEU A 568 3.09 14.46 -3.08
N GLU A 569 1.80 14.73 -2.96
CA GLU A 569 1.17 15.06 -1.68
C GLU A 569 1.34 13.92 -0.67
N GLN A 570 1.04 12.69 -1.09
CA GLN A 570 1.19 11.52 -0.22
C GLN A 570 2.67 11.24 0.12
N ALA A 571 3.58 11.45 -0.82
CA ALA A 571 5.01 11.33 -0.61
C ALA A 571 5.53 12.35 0.42
N ARG A 572 5.12 13.63 0.31
CA ARG A 572 5.44 14.68 1.29
C ARG A 572 4.91 14.33 2.68
N TYR A 573 3.65 13.87 2.76
CA TYR A 573 3.05 13.45 4.02
C TYR A 573 3.86 12.32 4.69
N VAL A 574 4.21 11.28 3.93
CA VAL A 574 5.00 10.15 4.46
C VAL A 574 6.37 10.63 4.96
N GLU A 575 7.05 11.47 4.19
CA GLU A 575 8.35 11.99 4.59
C GLU A 575 8.26 12.89 5.83
N GLN A 576 7.28 13.78 5.89
CA GLN A 576 7.07 14.69 7.03
C GLN A 576 6.67 13.97 8.31
N THR A 577 5.89 12.89 8.21
CA THR A 577 5.35 12.21 9.40
C THR A 577 6.14 11.00 9.85
N GLN A 578 6.86 10.34 8.94
CA GLN A 578 7.57 9.08 9.23
C GLN A 578 9.07 9.15 8.96
N GLY A 579 9.56 10.21 8.34
CA GLY A 579 10.96 10.35 7.96
C GLY A 579 11.41 9.43 6.82
N ALA A 580 10.50 8.65 6.23
CA ALA A 580 10.85 7.77 5.13
C ALA A 580 10.99 8.57 3.83
N LYS A 581 12.22 8.69 3.32
CA LYS A 581 12.48 9.35 2.03
C LYS A 581 11.67 8.69 0.93
N GLN A 582 11.01 9.52 0.11
CA GLN A 582 10.15 9.08 -0.97
C GLN A 582 10.81 9.41 -2.31
N ARG A 583 11.03 8.41 -3.15
CA ARG A 583 11.74 8.53 -4.45
C ARG A 583 11.18 9.63 -5.34
N ALA A 584 9.86 9.74 -5.41
CA ALA A 584 9.20 10.76 -6.22
C ALA A 584 9.54 12.20 -5.82
N LEU A 585 9.94 12.47 -4.57
CA LEU A 585 10.35 13.80 -4.11
C LEU A 585 11.79 14.16 -4.50
N TYR A 586 12.67 13.17 -4.56
CA TYR A 586 14.09 13.34 -4.84
C TYR A 586 14.45 13.10 -6.31
N ALA A 587 13.52 12.56 -7.10
CA ALA A 587 13.68 12.39 -8.52
C ALA A 587 13.77 13.73 -9.26
N THR A 588 14.55 13.78 -10.33
CA THR A 588 14.46 14.85 -11.32
C THR A 588 13.14 14.71 -12.07
N ARG A 589 12.26 15.71 -11.94
CA ARG A 589 10.93 15.69 -12.53
C ARG A 589 10.85 16.65 -13.72
N ILE A 590 10.41 16.14 -14.86
CA ILE A 590 10.27 16.89 -16.10
C ILE A 590 8.81 16.86 -16.54
N GLY A 591 8.21 18.02 -16.79
CA GLY A 591 6.82 18.12 -17.27
C GLY A 591 5.75 17.70 -16.24
N TRP A 592 6.09 17.61 -14.97
CA TRP A 592 5.11 17.28 -13.90
C TRP A 592 4.16 18.44 -13.67
N PRO A 593 2.89 18.16 -13.35
CA PRO A 593 1.96 19.18 -12.91
C PRO A 593 2.45 19.79 -11.59
N GLU A 594 2.31 21.10 -11.45
CA GLU A 594 2.63 21.85 -10.25
C GLU A 594 1.67 21.58 -9.09
#